data_cf8cfc95cf36e509468a6dd8ac41d7ba
#
_entry.id   cf8cfc95cf36e509468a6dd8ac41d7ba
#
_cell.length_a   1.000
_cell.length_b   1.000
_cell.length_c   1.000
_cell.angle_alpha   90.00
_cell.angle_beta   90.00
_cell.angle_gamma   90.00
#
_symmetry.space_group_name_H-M   'P 1'
#
loop_
_entity.id
_entity.type
_entity.pdbx_description
1 polymer ?
#
loop_
_entity_poly.entity_id
_entity_poly.type
_entity_poly.pdbx_seq_one_letter_code
_entity_poly.pdbx_strand_id
1 'polypeptide(L)'
;PSFRKGAEELIKLNLTFDSWHYHNQISDLSIFAKDYPELTIIHDHFGGPLGVGPYQGKKQEIFKKWKDDISQLSENKNVHSKLGGLAMPVNGWNFHKQDKPATSDQIIEMHYDYYLHAIECFGVDRCMFESNFPVDRRSISYHVLWNAFKKMVSNYSNEDKNKLFFQNAKDIYGV
;
A
#
# COMPACT_ATOMS: atom_id res chain seq x y z
N PRO A 1 20.68 -9.82 -12.76
CA PRO A 1 21.96 -9.73 -12.04
C PRO A 1 22.29 -8.31 -11.52
N SER A 2 22.04 -7.23 -12.31
CA SER A 2 22.33 -5.84 -11.89
C SER A 2 21.43 -5.34 -10.75
N PHE A 3 20.15 -5.63 -10.79
CA PHE A 3 19.18 -5.25 -9.75
C PHE A 3 19.56 -5.84 -8.37
N ARG A 4 19.93 -7.14 -8.32
CA ARG A 4 20.33 -7.80 -7.07
C ARG A 4 21.61 -7.20 -6.46
N LYS A 5 22.56 -6.79 -7.29
CA LYS A 5 23.75 -6.06 -6.83
C LYS A 5 23.39 -4.70 -6.23
N GLY A 6 22.38 -4.02 -6.78
CA GLY A 6 21.85 -2.79 -6.21
C GLY A 6 21.28 -2.99 -4.81
N ALA A 7 20.58 -4.10 -4.55
CA ALA A 7 20.09 -4.43 -3.21
C ALA A 7 21.21 -4.59 -2.18
N GLU A 8 22.30 -5.26 -2.57
CA GLU A 8 23.50 -5.39 -1.71
C GLU A 8 24.13 -4.03 -1.35
N GLU A 9 24.11 -3.08 -2.30
CA GLU A 9 24.60 -1.72 -2.02
C GLU A 9 23.65 -0.93 -1.11
N LEU A 10 22.32 -1.09 -1.25
CA LEU A 10 21.36 -0.47 -0.34
C LEU A 10 21.57 -0.95 1.09
N ILE A 11 21.79 -2.26 1.30
CA ILE A 11 22.08 -2.84 2.62
C ILE A 11 23.34 -2.22 3.21
N LYS A 12 24.44 -2.16 2.43
CA LYS A 12 25.72 -1.58 2.88
C LYS A 12 25.60 -0.12 3.30
N LEU A 13 24.73 0.63 2.61
CA LEU A 13 24.48 2.04 2.86
C LEU A 13 23.39 2.29 3.91
N ASN A 14 22.80 1.22 4.47
CA ASN A 14 21.66 1.30 5.39
C ASN A 14 20.48 2.12 4.82
N LEU A 15 20.18 1.89 3.54
CA LEU A 15 19.05 2.52 2.83
C LEU A 15 17.88 1.55 2.72
N THR A 16 16.68 2.11 2.61
CA THR A 16 15.45 1.36 2.35
C THR A 16 15.22 1.18 0.84
N PHE A 17 14.35 0.25 0.49
CA PHE A 17 13.91 0.03 -0.88
C PHE A 17 12.39 0.16 -0.97
N ASP A 18 11.90 1.28 -1.51
CA ASP A 18 10.49 1.48 -1.81
C ASP A 18 10.15 0.76 -3.13
N SER A 19 9.26 -0.20 -3.08
CA SER A 19 8.90 -1.05 -4.23
C SER A 19 7.50 -0.75 -4.73
N TRP A 20 7.41 0.00 -5.84
CA TRP A 20 6.17 0.14 -6.59
C TRP A 20 6.14 -0.86 -7.75
N HIS A 21 5.07 -1.66 -7.78
CA HIS A 21 4.83 -2.69 -8.78
C HIS A 21 3.32 -2.96 -8.90
N TYR A 22 2.91 -3.86 -9.78
CA TYR A 22 1.52 -4.27 -9.90
C TYR A 22 1.24 -5.57 -9.15
N HIS A 23 -0.04 -5.81 -8.82
CA HIS A 23 -0.49 -6.95 -8.01
C HIS A 23 0.01 -8.32 -8.48
N ASN A 24 0.24 -8.49 -9.77
CA ASN A 24 0.76 -9.74 -10.34
C ASN A 24 2.27 -9.96 -10.10
N GLN A 25 2.95 -9.01 -9.47
CA GLN A 25 4.38 -9.06 -9.14
C GLN A 25 4.64 -9.16 -7.63
N ILE A 26 3.60 -9.21 -6.80
CA ILE A 26 3.74 -9.28 -5.33
C ILE A 26 4.51 -10.54 -4.91
N SER A 27 4.27 -11.68 -5.58
CA SER A 27 5.03 -12.92 -5.33
C SER A 27 6.52 -12.80 -5.63
N ASP A 28 6.89 -12.03 -6.67
CA ASP A 28 8.30 -11.77 -6.99
C ASP A 28 8.96 -10.92 -5.90
N LEU A 29 8.23 -9.92 -5.36
CA LEU A 29 8.71 -9.15 -4.22
C LEU A 29 8.86 -10.00 -2.97
N SER A 30 7.95 -10.96 -2.72
CA SER A 30 8.05 -11.87 -1.58
C SER A 30 9.30 -12.75 -1.66
N ILE A 31 9.63 -13.26 -2.84
CA ILE A 31 10.87 -14.02 -3.08
C ILE A 31 12.10 -13.12 -2.87
N PHE A 32 12.05 -11.89 -3.42
CA PHE A 32 13.14 -10.93 -3.25
C PHE A 32 13.37 -10.56 -1.79
N ALA A 33 12.31 -10.34 -1.01
CA ALA A 33 12.41 -10.03 0.41
C ALA A 33 13.03 -11.16 1.23
N LYS A 34 12.75 -12.41 0.88
CA LYS A 34 13.38 -13.60 1.50
C LYS A 34 14.86 -13.70 1.18
N ASP A 35 15.27 -13.33 -0.04
CA ASP A 35 16.67 -13.37 -0.47
C ASP A 35 17.50 -12.26 0.20
N TYR A 36 16.87 -11.19 0.67
CA TYR A 36 17.53 -10.03 1.28
C TYR A 36 16.86 -9.64 2.62
N PRO A 37 16.94 -10.50 3.66
CA PRO A 37 16.24 -10.27 4.93
C PRO A 37 16.76 -9.06 5.71
N GLU A 38 17.96 -8.58 5.40
CA GLU A 38 18.58 -7.40 6.01
C GLU A 38 18.13 -6.08 5.35
N LEU A 39 17.53 -6.13 4.15
CA LEU A 39 17.04 -4.95 3.46
C LEU A 39 15.65 -4.59 3.96
N THR A 40 15.46 -3.38 4.46
CA THR A 40 14.13 -2.85 4.75
C THR A 40 13.44 -2.51 3.43
N ILE A 41 12.33 -3.18 3.17
CA ILE A 41 11.54 -3.03 1.94
C ILE A 41 10.19 -2.41 2.28
N ILE A 42 9.80 -1.40 1.51
CA ILE A 42 8.49 -0.77 1.62
C ILE A 42 7.65 -1.19 0.41
N HIS A 43 6.56 -1.89 0.67
CA HIS A 43 5.57 -2.29 -0.32
C HIS A 43 4.62 -1.13 -0.59
N ASP A 44 4.76 -0.49 -1.75
CA ASP A 44 4.01 0.70 -2.11
C ASP A 44 2.64 0.39 -2.72
N HIS A 45 1.65 1.20 -2.35
CA HIS A 45 0.35 1.31 -3.04
C HIS A 45 -0.39 -0.02 -3.18
N PHE A 46 -0.31 -0.90 -2.17
CA PHE A 46 -0.96 -2.23 -2.17
C PHE A 46 -0.50 -3.14 -3.34
N GLY A 47 0.68 -2.88 -3.92
CA GLY A 47 1.07 -3.55 -5.16
C GLY A 47 0.08 -3.27 -6.29
N GLY A 48 -0.35 -2.02 -6.45
CA GLY A 48 -1.14 -1.49 -7.56
C GLY A 48 -2.17 -2.45 -8.18
N PRO A 49 -3.24 -2.86 -7.46
CA PRO A 49 -4.22 -3.80 -8.01
C PRO A 49 -4.88 -3.20 -9.25
N LEU A 50 -4.61 -3.80 -10.41
CA LEU A 50 -5.06 -3.30 -11.71
C LEU A 50 -6.56 -3.52 -11.89
N GLY A 51 -7.23 -2.51 -12.47
CA GLY A 51 -8.67 -2.57 -12.80
C GLY A 51 -8.98 -2.09 -14.21
N VAL A 52 -7.95 -2.00 -15.07
CA VAL A 52 -8.05 -1.51 -16.46
C VAL A 52 -7.50 -2.53 -17.45
N GLY A 53 -7.76 -2.34 -18.75
CA GLY A 53 -7.29 -3.24 -19.80
C GLY A 53 -7.79 -4.67 -19.57
N PRO A 54 -6.93 -5.69 -19.61
CA PRO A 54 -7.32 -7.11 -19.45
C PRO A 54 -7.86 -7.43 -18.05
N TYR A 55 -7.71 -6.53 -17.10
CA TYR A 55 -8.17 -6.66 -15.71
C TYR A 55 -9.51 -5.99 -15.43
N GLN A 56 -10.08 -5.30 -16.42
CA GLN A 56 -11.38 -4.65 -16.29
C GLN A 56 -12.48 -5.66 -15.96
N GLY A 57 -13.32 -5.36 -14.97
CA GLY A 57 -14.40 -6.22 -14.52
C GLY A 57 -13.98 -7.40 -13.63
N LYS A 58 -12.68 -7.59 -13.35
CA LYS A 58 -12.16 -8.74 -12.58
C LYS A 58 -11.80 -8.40 -11.13
N LYS A 59 -12.35 -7.33 -10.56
CA LYS A 59 -11.97 -6.84 -9.23
C LYS A 59 -12.02 -7.90 -8.14
N GLN A 60 -13.08 -8.72 -8.11
CA GLN A 60 -13.23 -9.76 -7.08
C GLN A 60 -12.18 -10.88 -7.22
N GLU A 61 -11.88 -11.31 -8.44
CA GLU A 61 -10.84 -12.31 -8.73
C GLU A 61 -9.47 -11.77 -8.31
N ILE A 62 -9.17 -10.52 -8.71
CA ILE A 62 -7.92 -9.84 -8.37
C ILE A 62 -7.79 -9.67 -6.86
N PHE A 63 -8.85 -9.23 -6.19
CA PHE A 63 -8.84 -9.04 -4.73
C PHE A 63 -8.59 -10.35 -3.98
N LYS A 64 -9.19 -11.45 -4.43
CA LYS A 64 -8.96 -12.76 -3.82
C LYS A 64 -7.49 -13.17 -3.92
N LYS A 65 -6.92 -13.12 -5.15
CA LYS A 65 -5.50 -13.44 -5.34
C LYS A 65 -4.59 -12.48 -4.59
N TRP A 66 -4.91 -11.19 -4.62
CA TRP A 66 -4.16 -10.16 -3.92
C TRP A 66 -4.09 -10.44 -2.40
N LYS A 67 -5.19 -10.88 -1.78
CA LYS A 67 -5.20 -11.26 -0.36
C LYS A 67 -4.21 -12.40 -0.06
N ASP A 68 -4.21 -13.42 -0.89
CA ASP A 68 -3.30 -14.56 -0.73
C ASP A 68 -1.84 -14.11 -0.86
N ASP A 69 -1.54 -13.29 -1.88
CA ASP A 69 -0.19 -12.75 -2.13
C ASP A 69 0.28 -11.81 -1.00
N ILE A 70 -0.59 -10.94 -0.47
CA ILE A 70 -0.29 -10.05 0.65
C ILE A 70 -0.04 -10.84 1.94
N SER A 71 -0.84 -11.88 2.19
CA SER A 71 -0.62 -12.75 3.35
C SER A 71 0.78 -13.39 3.30
N GLN A 72 1.19 -13.89 2.14
CA GLN A 72 2.54 -14.46 1.94
C GLN A 72 3.65 -13.40 2.04
N LEU A 73 3.45 -12.22 1.45
CA LEU A 73 4.43 -11.13 1.51
C LEU A 73 4.67 -10.69 2.96
N SER A 74 3.61 -10.61 3.77
CA SER A 74 3.66 -10.17 5.17
C SER A 74 4.44 -11.10 6.11
N GLU A 75 4.68 -12.35 5.70
CA GLU A 75 5.54 -13.28 6.44
C GLU A 75 6.99 -12.79 6.52
N ASN A 76 7.42 -12.00 5.53
CA ASN A 76 8.75 -11.38 5.50
C ASN A 76 8.79 -10.18 6.46
N LYS A 77 9.53 -10.32 7.57
CA LYS A 77 9.55 -9.32 8.66
C LYS A 77 10.24 -8.01 8.27
N ASN A 78 11.06 -8.03 7.24
CA ASN A 78 11.73 -6.87 6.65
C ASN A 78 10.86 -6.07 5.67
N VAL A 79 9.58 -6.46 5.47
CA VAL A 79 8.64 -5.76 4.59
C VAL A 79 7.65 -4.95 5.42
N HIS A 80 7.52 -3.68 5.06
CA HIS A 80 6.53 -2.72 5.57
C HIS A 80 5.56 -2.36 4.45
N SER A 81 4.35 -1.90 4.77
CA SER A 81 3.32 -1.57 3.78
C SER A 81 2.89 -0.12 3.86
N LYS A 82 2.96 0.60 2.74
CA LYS A 82 2.35 1.90 2.55
C LYS A 82 0.90 1.77 2.11
N LEU A 83 0.02 2.31 2.93
CA LEU A 83 -1.43 2.23 2.78
C LEU A 83 -1.97 3.48 2.07
N GLY A 84 -1.89 3.50 0.75
CA GLY A 84 -2.39 4.58 -0.10
C GLY A 84 -2.33 4.22 -1.57
N GLY A 85 -2.71 5.14 -2.47
CA GLY A 85 -2.59 4.94 -3.91
C GLY A 85 -3.72 4.13 -4.57
N LEU A 86 -4.74 3.67 -3.85
CA LEU A 86 -5.85 2.93 -4.46
C LEU A 86 -6.78 3.81 -5.32
N ALA A 87 -6.72 5.13 -5.20
CA ALA A 87 -7.52 6.04 -6.01
C ALA A 87 -6.92 6.33 -7.40
N MET A 88 -5.77 5.75 -7.73
CA MET A 88 -5.16 5.88 -9.06
C MET A 88 -6.09 5.37 -10.17
N PRO A 89 -6.12 6.02 -11.33
CA PRO A 89 -6.94 5.58 -12.48
C PRO A 89 -6.71 4.13 -12.91
N VAL A 90 -5.49 3.62 -12.78
CA VAL A 90 -5.10 2.24 -13.15
C VAL A 90 -5.81 1.17 -12.31
N ASN A 91 -6.25 1.53 -11.10
CA ASN A 91 -7.02 0.62 -10.23
C ASN A 91 -8.49 0.45 -10.67
N GLY A 92 -8.95 1.22 -11.65
CA GLY A 92 -10.23 1.04 -12.31
C GLY A 92 -11.47 1.42 -11.47
N TRP A 93 -11.31 2.25 -10.44
CA TRP A 93 -12.45 2.76 -9.64
C TRP A 93 -13.19 3.89 -10.33
N ASN A 94 -12.57 4.51 -11.34
CA ASN A 94 -13.14 5.56 -12.19
C ASN A 94 -13.58 6.84 -11.45
N PHE A 95 -13.10 7.11 -10.25
CA PHE A 95 -13.39 8.36 -9.53
C PHE A 95 -13.04 9.59 -10.35
N HIS A 96 -11.93 9.53 -11.10
CA HIS A 96 -11.48 10.61 -11.99
C HIS A 96 -12.41 10.92 -13.17
N LYS A 97 -13.43 10.09 -13.39
CA LYS A 97 -14.44 10.24 -14.45
C LYS A 97 -15.79 10.73 -13.91
N GLN A 98 -15.92 10.88 -12.59
CA GLN A 98 -17.14 11.37 -11.99
C GLN A 98 -17.23 12.90 -12.11
N ASP A 99 -18.45 13.43 -12.20
CA ASP A 99 -18.70 14.88 -12.26
C ASP A 99 -18.31 15.59 -10.97
N LYS A 100 -18.31 14.86 -9.85
CA LYS A 100 -17.92 15.34 -8.52
C LYS A 100 -16.83 14.46 -7.96
N PRO A 101 -15.84 15.04 -7.24
CA PRO A 101 -14.83 14.26 -6.53
C PRO A 101 -15.47 13.27 -5.56
N ALA A 102 -14.81 12.11 -5.36
CA ALA A 102 -15.26 11.11 -4.41
C ALA A 102 -15.34 11.66 -2.98
N THR A 103 -16.32 11.19 -2.22
CA THR A 103 -16.45 11.46 -0.78
C THR A 103 -15.63 10.46 0.03
N SER A 104 -15.35 10.78 1.30
CA SER A 104 -14.66 9.84 2.21
C SER A 104 -15.43 8.54 2.41
N ASP A 105 -16.77 8.59 2.39
CA ASP A 105 -17.59 7.40 2.56
C ASP A 105 -17.56 6.49 1.33
N GLN A 106 -17.54 7.06 0.12
CA GLN A 106 -17.34 6.29 -1.10
C GLN A 106 -15.97 5.62 -1.16
N ILE A 107 -14.92 6.29 -0.69
CA ILE A 107 -13.58 5.68 -0.59
C ILE A 107 -13.58 4.52 0.41
N ILE A 108 -14.22 4.68 1.56
CA ILE A 108 -14.33 3.61 2.55
C ILE A 108 -15.09 2.42 1.96
N GLU A 109 -16.27 2.65 1.40
CA GLU A 109 -17.10 1.60 0.80
C GLU A 109 -16.33 0.73 -0.22
N MET A 110 -15.47 1.37 -1.03
CA MET A 110 -14.77 0.68 -2.11
C MET A 110 -13.40 0.12 -1.73
N HIS A 111 -12.71 0.71 -0.75
CA HIS A 111 -11.32 0.38 -0.47
C HIS A 111 -11.10 -0.27 0.88
N TYR A 112 -12.04 -0.20 1.81
CA TYR A 112 -11.86 -0.61 3.21
C TYR A 112 -11.25 -2.00 3.37
N ASP A 113 -11.72 -2.97 2.59
CA ASP A 113 -11.27 -4.37 2.68
C ASP A 113 -9.78 -4.52 2.33
N TYR A 114 -9.25 -3.71 1.43
CA TYR A 114 -7.81 -3.69 1.11
C TYR A 114 -6.99 -3.17 2.30
N TYR A 115 -7.44 -2.06 2.92
CA TYR A 115 -6.76 -1.47 4.07
C TYR A 115 -6.78 -2.39 5.27
N LEU A 116 -7.96 -2.93 5.59
CA LEU A 116 -8.14 -3.84 6.72
C LEU A 116 -7.26 -5.08 6.57
N HIS A 117 -7.33 -5.76 5.42
CA HIS A 117 -6.55 -6.97 5.19
C HIS A 117 -5.03 -6.71 5.25
N ALA A 118 -4.54 -5.61 4.69
CA ALA A 118 -3.13 -5.26 4.79
C ALA A 118 -2.70 -5.04 6.25
N ILE A 119 -3.48 -4.28 7.05
CA ILE A 119 -3.19 -4.06 8.45
C ILE A 119 -3.25 -5.38 9.26
N GLU A 120 -4.20 -6.27 8.97
CA GLU A 120 -4.30 -7.58 9.60
C GLU A 120 -3.08 -8.46 9.31
N CYS A 121 -2.57 -8.45 8.07
CA CYS A 121 -1.43 -9.25 7.66
C CYS A 121 -0.09 -8.71 8.17
N PHE A 122 0.19 -7.44 7.97
CA PHE A 122 1.47 -6.82 8.35
C PHE A 122 1.53 -6.44 9.84
N GLY A 123 0.37 -6.22 10.47
CA GLY A 123 0.27 -5.59 11.78
C GLY A 123 0.44 -4.07 11.72
N VAL A 124 -0.07 -3.38 12.75
CA VAL A 124 -0.01 -1.91 12.85
C VAL A 124 1.43 -1.40 12.80
N ASP A 125 2.38 -2.11 13.40
CA ASP A 125 3.78 -1.70 13.50
C ASP A 125 4.53 -1.66 12.16
N ARG A 126 3.98 -2.32 11.12
CA ARG A 126 4.59 -2.37 9.78
C ARG A 126 3.72 -1.73 8.70
N CYS A 127 2.74 -0.92 9.09
CA CYS A 127 1.86 -0.19 8.17
C CYS A 127 1.97 1.32 8.37
N MET A 128 1.90 2.08 7.29
CA MET A 128 1.84 3.55 7.34
C MET A 128 0.91 4.09 6.27
N PHE A 129 0.06 5.06 6.63
CA PHE A 129 -0.77 5.75 5.66
C PHE A 129 0.04 6.69 4.79
N GLU A 130 -0.32 6.76 3.52
CA GLU A 130 0.23 7.72 2.55
C GLU A 130 -0.86 8.32 1.67
N SER A 131 -0.62 9.50 1.14
CA SER A 131 -1.59 10.19 0.28
C SER A 131 -1.48 9.81 -1.20
N ASN A 132 -0.30 9.39 -1.65
CA ASN A 132 0.06 9.25 -3.06
C ASN A 132 -0.19 10.55 -3.87
N PHE A 133 -0.09 11.72 -3.22
CA PHE A 133 -0.25 12.99 -3.90
C PHE A 133 1.07 13.44 -4.55
N PRO A 134 1.01 13.99 -5.77
CA PRO A 134 -0.18 14.53 -6.45
C PRO A 134 -0.95 13.54 -7.34
N VAL A 135 -0.56 12.27 -7.43
CA VAL A 135 -1.15 11.29 -8.38
C VAL A 135 -2.64 11.08 -8.11
N ASP A 136 -3.03 10.82 -6.88
CA ASP A 136 -4.42 10.58 -6.48
C ASP A 136 -5.31 11.83 -6.53
N ARG A 137 -4.73 13.04 -6.67
CA ARG A 137 -5.50 14.29 -6.82
C ARG A 137 -6.50 14.26 -7.96
N ARG A 138 -6.27 13.45 -8.99
CA ARG A 138 -7.20 13.28 -10.11
C ARG A 138 -8.53 12.64 -9.70
N SER A 139 -8.54 11.91 -8.60
CA SER A 139 -9.67 11.10 -8.14
C SER A 139 -10.29 11.62 -6.87
N ILE A 140 -9.50 12.21 -5.97
CA ILE A 140 -9.92 12.60 -4.64
C ILE A 140 -9.14 13.82 -4.14
N SER A 141 -9.75 14.64 -3.29
CA SER A 141 -9.03 15.72 -2.61
C SER A 141 -8.23 15.19 -1.41
N TYR A 142 -7.13 15.87 -1.09
CA TYR A 142 -6.23 15.51 0.02
C TYR A 142 -6.98 15.37 1.35
N HIS A 143 -7.79 16.36 1.70
CA HIS A 143 -8.54 16.35 2.95
C HIS A 143 -9.56 15.19 3.04
N VAL A 144 -10.24 14.89 1.94
CA VAL A 144 -11.23 13.80 1.90
C VAL A 144 -10.55 12.45 2.05
N LEU A 145 -9.37 12.25 1.44
CA LEU A 145 -8.58 11.03 1.60
C LEU A 145 -8.16 10.80 3.05
N TRP A 146 -7.57 11.82 3.69
CA TRP A 146 -7.17 11.72 5.10
C TRP A 146 -8.36 11.55 6.05
N ASN A 147 -9.53 12.13 5.73
CA ASN A 147 -10.74 11.87 6.49
C ASN A 147 -11.23 10.43 6.31
N ALA A 148 -11.10 9.83 5.12
CA ALA A 148 -11.40 8.42 4.91
C ALA A 148 -10.50 7.54 5.80
N PHE A 149 -9.19 7.76 5.80
CA PHE A 149 -8.26 7.02 6.65
C PHE A 149 -8.60 7.11 8.15
N LYS A 150 -8.88 8.32 8.65
CA LYS A 150 -9.29 8.52 10.04
C LYS A 150 -10.58 7.76 10.41
N LYS A 151 -11.54 7.72 9.49
CA LYS A 151 -12.78 6.96 9.68
C LYS A 151 -12.51 5.45 9.67
N MET A 152 -11.68 4.95 8.75
CA MET A 152 -11.34 3.52 8.63
C MET A 152 -10.78 2.94 9.93
N VAL A 153 -9.94 3.71 10.63
CA VAL A 153 -9.30 3.28 11.89
C VAL A 153 -9.91 3.93 13.12
N SER A 154 -11.16 4.42 13.04
CA SER A 154 -11.81 5.11 14.16
C SER A 154 -11.81 4.31 15.47
N ASN A 155 -11.94 2.99 15.38
CA ASN A 155 -12.00 2.05 16.51
C ASN A 155 -10.62 1.59 17.01
N TYR A 156 -9.52 1.99 16.36
CA TYR A 156 -8.16 1.66 16.81
C TYR A 156 -7.77 2.52 18.02
N SER A 157 -6.82 2.04 18.81
CA SER A 157 -6.27 2.80 19.94
C SER A 157 -5.57 4.08 19.43
N ASN A 158 -5.36 5.04 20.33
CA ASN A 158 -4.60 6.25 19.96
C ASN A 158 -3.13 5.94 19.64
N GLU A 159 -2.57 4.92 20.27
CA GLU A 159 -1.22 4.43 20.00
C GLU A 159 -1.14 3.86 18.58
N ASP A 160 -2.06 2.96 18.19
CA ASP A 160 -2.10 2.39 16.86
C ASP A 160 -2.31 3.45 15.78
N LYS A 161 -3.21 4.40 16.04
CA LYS A 161 -3.41 5.55 15.15
C LYS A 161 -2.12 6.35 14.97
N ASN A 162 -1.40 6.63 16.06
CA ASN A 162 -0.13 7.34 15.99
C ASN A 162 0.91 6.58 15.14
N LYS A 163 1.00 5.27 15.29
CA LYS A 163 1.87 4.41 14.47
C LYS A 163 1.52 4.51 12.99
N LEU A 164 0.25 4.30 12.64
CA LEU A 164 -0.22 4.30 11.25
C LEU A 164 -0.09 5.66 10.56
N PHE A 165 -0.28 6.77 11.28
CA PHE A 165 -0.29 8.11 10.71
C PHE A 165 1.05 8.85 10.78
N PHE A 166 1.97 8.39 11.63
CA PHE A 166 3.18 9.17 11.90
C PHE A 166 4.39 8.31 12.28
N GLN A 167 4.32 7.54 13.38
CA GLN A 167 5.52 7.00 14.02
C GLN A 167 6.27 6.02 13.11
N ASN A 168 5.56 5.10 12.44
CA ASN A 168 6.22 4.11 11.58
C ASN A 168 6.94 4.77 10.41
N ALA A 169 6.35 5.78 9.79
CA ALA A 169 7.00 6.53 8.71
C ALA A 169 8.23 7.28 9.22
N LYS A 170 8.11 7.92 10.39
CA LYS A 170 9.22 8.61 11.03
C LYS A 170 10.40 7.67 11.30
N ASP A 171 10.14 6.50 11.87
CA ASP A 171 11.19 5.54 12.24
C ASP A 171 11.87 4.92 11.00
N ILE A 172 11.10 4.64 9.95
CA ILE A 172 11.62 4.04 8.70
C ILE A 172 12.44 5.05 7.90
N TYR A 173 11.98 6.29 7.77
CA TYR A 173 12.62 7.29 6.92
C TYR A 173 13.55 8.25 7.67
N GLY A 174 13.60 8.19 9.00
CA GLY A 174 14.48 9.03 9.82
C GLY A 174 14.12 10.51 9.79
N VAL A 175 12.83 10.87 9.71
CA VAL A 175 12.34 12.25 9.59
C VAL A 175 11.68 12.75 10.87
#